data_2a31aff88895f76253b4de1ddf69da44
#
_entry.id   2a31aff88895f76253b4de1ddf69da44
#
_cell.length_a   1.000
_cell.length_b   1.000
_cell.length_c   1.000
_cell.angle_alpha   90.00
_cell.angle_beta   90.00
_cell.angle_gamma   90.00
#
_symmetry.space_group_name_H-M   'P 1'
#
loop_
_entity.id
_entity.type
_entity.pdbx_description
1 polymer ?
#
loop_
_entity_poly.entity_id
_entity_poly.type
_entity_poly.pdbx_seq_one_letter_code
_entity_poly.pdbx_strand_id
1 'polypeptide(L)'
;MALIEGRYSEQAIRPYVSCGTIASEAQADGGTAVWKIVNKSDERKKSTKGERKPSDSASEAWNNLPWRKLEKHCYRIQKRIYRASQRGKTRAVHTLEKLLMKSEAARLVAVRRVTQDNQGKKTAGIDGIKSVKPQERFAMADTIHPTRWKQHASQPVRRVWIPKPGKAEQRPLGIPPMIERCKQALAKMALEPEWEAKFEPNSYGFRPGRSCHDAREAIFNIIRSKPKFVLDADIKGAFDNICQEKLLNKLQTYPQLRNAIKIWLRAGVMANGEFSPTEMGTPQGGVISPLLMNVALHGMEQAITEGYSKSHAVEKPLLVRYADDVRHLTHCLIPLEERRSSEETTSGSLDLPEGES
;
A
#
# COMPACT_ATOMS: atom_id res chain seq x y z
N MET A 1 11.00 -26.07 12.69
CA MET A 1 10.95 -24.58 12.75
C MET A 1 11.90 -23.88 11.78
N ALA A 2 12.81 -24.55 11.11
CA ALA A 2 13.83 -23.92 10.24
C ALA A 2 13.49 -23.90 8.73
N LEU A 3 12.33 -24.39 8.29
CA LEU A 3 11.97 -24.53 6.86
C LEU A 3 11.03 -23.43 6.34
N ILE A 4 10.61 -22.49 7.17
CA ILE A 4 9.70 -21.40 6.79
C ILE A 4 10.42 -20.08 6.50
N GLU A 5 11.61 -19.88 7.02
CA GLU A 5 12.37 -18.64 6.85
C GLU A 5 12.98 -18.43 5.45
N GLY A 6 13.21 -19.49 4.70
CA GLY A 6 13.91 -19.40 3.40
C GLY A 6 13.06 -18.99 2.20
N ARG A 7 11.74 -19.10 2.25
CA ARG A 7 10.85 -18.82 1.09
C ARG A 7 10.26 -17.42 1.03
N TYR A 8 10.29 -16.68 2.12
CA TYR A 8 9.63 -15.36 2.18
C TYR A 8 10.51 -14.18 1.78
N SER A 9 11.85 -14.33 1.76
CA SER A 9 12.76 -13.22 1.55
C SER A 9 12.96 -12.78 0.10
N GLU A 10 12.72 -13.63 -0.89
CA GLU A 10 12.93 -13.28 -2.30
C GLU A 10 11.65 -12.94 -3.08
N GLN A 11 10.49 -13.41 -2.65
CA GLN A 11 9.23 -13.15 -3.34
C GLN A 11 8.59 -11.80 -2.98
N ALA A 12 8.90 -11.22 -1.82
CA ALA A 12 8.30 -9.96 -1.35
C ALA A 12 8.67 -8.73 -2.18
N ILE A 13 9.69 -8.82 -3.02
CA ILE A 13 10.19 -7.69 -3.83
C ILE A 13 10.24 -8.09 -5.32
N ARG A 14 9.14 -8.57 -5.85
CA ARG A 14 9.00 -8.63 -7.32
C ARG A 14 8.57 -7.26 -7.84
N PRO A 15 9.07 -6.83 -9.02
CA PRO A 15 8.54 -5.63 -9.65
C PRO A 15 7.05 -5.82 -9.85
N TYR A 16 6.27 -4.82 -9.43
CA TYR A 16 4.82 -4.80 -9.50
C TYR A 16 4.37 -4.93 -10.97
N VAL A 17 4.07 -6.14 -11.40
CA VAL A 17 3.29 -6.38 -12.60
C VAL A 17 1.84 -6.26 -12.19
N SER A 18 1.14 -5.27 -12.73
CA SER A 18 -0.27 -5.05 -12.48
C SER A 18 -1.04 -6.33 -12.76
N CYS A 19 -1.69 -6.87 -11.73
CA CYS A 19 -2.65 -7.95 -11.91
C CYS A 19 -3.86 -7.38 -12.67
N GLY A 20 -3.85 -7.55 -14.00
CA GLY A 20 -5.01 -7.35 -14.83
C GLY A 20 -6.03 -8.44 -14.48
N THR A 21 -7.26 -8.03 -14.23
CA THR A 21 -8.40 -8.92 -14.06
C THR A 21 -8.58 -9.74 -15.33
N ILE A 22 -8.15 -11.01 -15.30
CA ILE A 22 -8.52 -11.99 -16.33
C ILE A 22 -9.84 -12.58 -15.85
N ALA A 23 -10.92 -12.21 -16.51
CA ALA A 23 -12.14 -13.01 -16.50
C ALA A 23 -11.82 -14.30 -17.25
N SER A 24 -11.68 -15.39 -16.54
CA SER A 24 -11.51 -16.72 -17.13
C SER A 24 -12.84 -17.43 -17.18
N GLU A 25 -13.41 -17.56 -18.35
CA GLU A 25 -14.23 -18.72 -18.66
C GLU A 25 -13.29 -19.91 -18.79
N ALA A 26 -13.47 -20.88 -17.91
CA ALA A 26 -12.74 -22.15 -17.95
C ALA A 26 -13.45 -23.12 -18.88
N GLN A 27 -12.85 -23.44 -20.03
CA GLN A 27 -13.05 -24.68 -20.71
C GLN A 27 -11.80 -25.54 -20.53
N ALA A 28 -12.02 -26.74 -19.98
CA ALA A 28 -11.00 -27.75 -19.79
C ALA A 28 -10.75 -28.44 -21.12
N ASP A 29 -9.49 -28.44 -21.57
CA ASP A 29 -8.94 -29.52 -22.38
C ASP A 29 -7.43 -29.62 -22.17
N GLY A 30 -6.97 -30.85 -21.99
CA GLY A 30 -5.60 -31.18 -21.64
C GLY A 30 -4.62 -30.92 -22.79
N GLY A 31 -3.55 -30.19 -22.50
CA GLY A 31 -2.46 -30.01 -23.45
C GLY A 31 -1.38 -29.11 -22.92
N THR A 32 -0.20 -29.65 -22.77
CA THR A 32 1.04 -28.99 -22.35
C THR A 32 1.34 -27.78 -23.25
N ALA A 33 1.19 -26.57 -22.72
CA ALA A 33 1.48 -25.34 -23.46
C ALA A 33 2.99 -25.06 -23.48
N VAL A 34 3.63 -25.33 -24.60
CA VAL A 34 5.01 -24.91 -24.91
C VAL A 34 4.96 -23.49 -25.47
N TRP A 35 5.54 -22.54 -24.74
CA TRP A 35 5.64 -21.15 -25.19
C TRP A 35 6.73 -21.04 -26.28
N LYS A 36 6.34 -20.91 -27.54
CA LYS A 36 7.25 -20.51 -28.63
C LYS A 36 7.46 -19.00 -28.59
N ILE A 37 8.69 -18.57 -28.35
CA ILE A 37 9.14 -17.19 -28.58
C ILE A 37 9.23 -16.99 -30.09
N VAL A 38 8.31 -16.22 -30.64
CA VAL A 38 8.39 -15.80 -32.07
C VAL A 38 9.26 -14.54 -32.12
N ASN A 39 10.51 -14.71 -32.56
CA ASN A 39 11.34 -13.61 -33.02
C ASN A 39 10.81 -13.13 -34.39
N LYS A 40 10.22 -11.96 -34.43
CA LYS A 40 10.03 -11.24 -35.71
C LYS A 40 11.31 -10.50 -36.06
N SER A 41 12.01 -11.04 -37.02
CA SER A 41 13.14 -10.43 -37.70
C SER A 41 12.68 -9.29 -38.62
N ASP A 42 13.49 -8.27 -38.65
CA ASP A 42 13.67 -7.16 -39.57
C ASP A 42 12.91 -7.19 -40.93
N GLU A 43 12.01 -6.24 -41.08
CA GLU A 43 11.72 -5.62 -42.38
C GLU A 43 12.09 -4.13 -42.30
N ARG A 44 13.24 -3.78 -42.85
CA ARG A 44 13.65 -2.40 -43.14
C ARG A 44 12.77 -1.84 -44.26
N LYS A 45 11.75 -1.09 -43.92
CA LYS A 45 11.14 -0.14 -44.83
C LYS A 45 11.89 1.19 -44.78
N LYS A 46 12.58 1.51 -45.87
CA LYS A 46 13.09 2.87 -46.16
C LYS A 46 11.90 3.82 -46.23
N SER A 47 11.75 4.71 -45.24
CA SER A 47 10.78 5.80 -45.26
C SER A 47 11.54 7.12 -45.53
N THR A 48 11.03 7.84 -46.48
CA THR A 48 11.38 9.20 -46.92
C THR A 48 11.44 10.17 -45.74
N LYS A 49 12.46 11.03 -45.72
CA LYS A 49 12.63 12.15 -44.78
C LYS A 49 11.47 13.15 -44.91
N GLY A 50 10.42 12.96 -44.12
CA GLY A 50 9.49 14.03 -43.78
C GLY A 50 9.97 14.72 -42.49
N GLU A 51 9.88 16.03 -42.44
CA GLU A 51 10.19 16.83 -41.23
C GLU A 51 9.39 16.32 -40.03
N ARG A 52 10.07 15.71 -39.05
CA ARG A 52 9.42 15.19 -37.85
C ARG A 52 8.98 16.35 -36.98
N LYS A 53 7.69 16.39 -36.67
CA LYS A 53 7.15 17.35 -35.69
C LYS A 53 7.83 17.15 -34.32
N PRO A 54 8.14 18.20 -33.54
CA PRO A 54 8.79 18.11 -32.25
C PRO A 54 8.07 17.18 -31.24
N SER A 55 6.75 16.98 -31.42
CA SER A 55 5.93 16.04 -30.63
C SER A 55 6.30 14.58 -30.81
N ASP A 56 6.76 14.18 -31.99
CA ASP A 56 7.07 12.80 -32.32
C ASP A 56 8.40 12.38 -31.67
N SER A 57 9.38 13.32 -31.62
CA SER A 57 10.68 13.07 -31.00
C SER A 57 10.60 12.82 -29.49
N ALA A 58 9.77 13.55 -28.76
CA ALA A 58 9.60 13.38 -27.31
C ALA A 58 8.80 12.11 -26.96
N SER A 59 7.85 11.72 -27.83
CA SER A 59 7.11 10.47 -27.68
C SER A 59 8.04 9.27 -27.91
N GLU A 60 8.87 9.32 -28.96
CA GLU A 60 9.89 8.32 -29.21
C GLU A 60 10.92 8.26 -28.06
N ALA A 61 11.38 9.40 -27.57
CA ALA A 61 12.33 9.46 -26.44
C ALA A 61 11.77 8.79 -25.18
N TRP A 62 10.50 9.06 -24.82
CA TRP A 62 9.85 8.43 -23.68
C TRP A 62 9.69 6.91 -23.85
N ASN A 63 9.28 6.47 -25.03
CA ASN A 63 9.06 5.05 -25.32
C ASN A 63 10.38 4.26 -25.38
N ASN A 64 11.46 4.90 -25.81
CA ASN A 64 12.80 4.32 -25.94
C ASN A 64 13.59 4.34 -24.62
N LEU A 65 13.04 4.89 -23.52
CA LEU A 65 13.70 4.81 -22.21
C LEU A 65 13.98 3.36 -21.82
N PRO A 66 15.17 3.07 -21.26
CA PRO A 66 15.54 1.72 -20.85
C PRO A 66 14.82 1.30 -19.55
N TRP A 67 13.50 1.14 -19.61
CA TRP A 67 12.62 0.91 -18.45
C TRP A 67 13.10 -0.19 -17.54
N ARG A 68 13.52 -1.34 -18.09
CA ARG A 68 14.06 -2.46 -17.28
C ARG A 68 15.31 -2.06 -16.47
N LYS A 69 16.17 -1.18 -17.02
CA LYS A 69 17.35 -0.68 -16.29
C LYS A 69 16.93 0.27 -15.17
N LEU A 70 15.97 1.17 -15.45
CA LEU A 70 15.43 2.11 -14.46
C LEU A 70 14.74 1.37 -13.31
N GLU A 71 13.88 0.41 -13.59
CA GLU A 71 13.21 -0.43 -12.60
C GLU A 71 14.21 -1.26 -11.79
N LYS A 72 15.22 -1.85 -12.43
CA LYS A 72 16.29 -2.58 -11.75
C LYS A 72 17.11 -1.68 -10.81
N HIS A 73 17.34 -0.42 -11.20
CA HIS A 73 17.99 0.57 -10.33
C HIS A 73 17.14 0.86 -9.08
N CYS A 74 15.85 1.16 -9.26
CA CYS A 74 14.91 1.36 -8.13
C CYS A 74 14.88 0.13 -7.21
N TYR A 75 14.74 -1.06 -7.78
CA TYR A 75 14.71 -2.32 -7.03
C TYR A 75 15.95 -2.55 -6.17
N ARG A 76 17.15 -2.24 -6.69
CA ARG A 76 18.40 -2.36 -5.91
C ARG A 76 18.38 -1.47 -4.66
N ILE A 77 17.86 -0.24 -4.77
CA ILE A 77 17.75 0.66 -3.62
C ILE A 77 16.67 0.15 -2.66
N GLN A 78 15.51 -0.27 -3.17
CA GLN A 78 14.43 -0.86 -2.38
C GLN A 78 14.88 -2.09 -1.59
N LYS A 79 15.66 -2.99 -2.19
CA LYS A 79 16.25 -4.15 -1.49
C LYS A 79 17.20 -3.72 -0.36
N ARG A 80 17.91 -2.62 -0.53
CA ARG A 80 18.77 -2.05 0.53
C ARG A 80 17.95 -1.45 1.66
N ILE A 81 16.85 -0.73 1.34
CA ILE A 81 15.91 -0.20 2.34
C ILE A 81 15.34 -1.35 3.17
N TYR A 82 14.79 -2.38 2.52
CA TYR A 82 14.24 -3.57 3.16
C TYR A 82 15.25 -4.21 4.15
N ARG A 83 16.47 -4.48 3.68
CA ARG A 83 17.53 -5.08 4.53
C ARG A 83 17.96 -4.17 5.68
N ALA A 84 17.98 -2.85 5.47
CA ALA A 84 18.29 -1.90 6.53
C ALA A 84 17.18 -1.85 7.59
N SER A 85 15.92 -1.94 7.16
CA SER A 85 14.74 -2.00 8.03
C SER A 85 14.73 -3.29 8.86
N GLN A 86 14.99 -4.46 8.26
CA GLN A 86 15.12 -5.74 8.99
C GLN A 86 16.18 -5.69 10.10
N ARG A 87 17.22 -4.88 9.92
CA ARG A 87 18.32 -4.71 10.90
C ARG A 87 18.07 -3.57 11.88
N GLY A 88 16.91 -2.95 11.88
CA GLY A 88 16.59 -1.80 12.74
C GLY A 88 17.42 -0.53 12.48
N LYS A 89 18.09 -0.42 11.31
CA LYS A 89 18.99 0.70 10.99
C LYS A 89 18.22 1.90 10.44
N THR A 90 17.40 2.57 11.25
CA THR A 90 16.50 3.66 10.85
C THR A 90 17.19 4.79 10.09
N ARG A 91 18.39 5.23 10.53
CA ARG A 91 19.15 6.28 9.82
C ARG A 91 19.51 5.88 8.40
N ALA A 92 19.90 4.60 8.20
CA ALA A 92 20.22 4.08 6.87
C ALA A 92 18.96 3.98 5.99
N VAL A 93 17.83 3.56 6.56
CA VAL A 93 16.53 3.54 5.88
C VAL A 93 16.21 4.93 5.34
N HIS A 94 16.16 5.96 6.20
CA HIS A 94 15.86 7.33 5.79
C HIS A 94 16.83 7.89 4.73
N THR A 95 18.11 7.53 4.82
CA THR A 95 19.10 7.95 3.81
C THR A 95 18.82 7.31 2.45
N LEU A 96 18.50 6.02 2.43
CA LEU A 96 18.20 5.28 1.21
C LEU A 96 16.84 5.69 0.60
N GLU A 97 15.84 5.99 1.41
CA GLU A 97 14.55 6.55 0.96
C GLU A 97 14.75 7.91 0.27
N LYS A 98 15.52 8.81 0.89
CA LYS A 98 15.87 10.10 0.28
C LYS A 98 16.63 9.92 -1.03
N LEU A 99 17.55 8.95 -1.09
CA LEU A 99 18.29 8.61 -2.30
C LEU A 99 17.34 8.12 -3.41
N LEU A 100 16.42 7.20 -3.09
CA LEU A 100 15.46 6.68 -4.04
C LEU A 100 14.56 7.81 -4.58
N MET A 101 13.98 8.63 -3.71
CA MET A 101 13.07 9.70 -4.11
C MET A 101 13.74 10.80 -4.95
N LYS A 102 15.03 11.06 -4.75
CA LYS A 102 15.82 12.00 -5.56
C LYS A 102 16.24 11.38 -6.90
N SER A 103 16.25 10.06 -7.01
CA SER A 103 16.67 9.36 -8.23
C SER A 103 15.75 9.68 -9.40
N GLU A 104 16.33 10.07 -10.54
CA GLU A 104 15.60 10.28 -11.78
C GLU A 104 14.86 9.00 -12.21
N ALA A 105 15.52 7.85 -12.10
CA ALA A 105 14.92 6.56 -12.40
C ALA A 105 13.60 6.32 -11.64
N ALA A 106 13.58 6.61 -10.34
CA ALA A 106 12.39 6.44 -9.51
C ALA A 106 11.28 7.43 -9.88
N ARG A 107 11.62 8.67 -10.20
CA ARG A 107 10.67 9.70 -10.63
C ARG A 107 10.04 9.32 -11.98
N LEU A 108 10.83 8.90 -12.96
CA LEU A 108 10.34 8.42 -14.25
C LEU A 108 9.42 7.19 -14.09
N VAL A 109 9.82 6.20 -13.29
CA VAL A 109 9.00 5.01 -13.01
C VAL A 109 7.70 5.38 -12.29
N ALA A 110 7.72 6.31 -11.33
CA ALA A 110 6.52 6.77 -10.64
C ALA A 110 5.53 7.45 -11.60
N VAL A 111 6.01 8.33 -12.48
CA VAL A 111 5.19 8.98 -13.51
C VAL A 111 4.62 7.95 -14.48
N ARG A 112 5.43 7.01 -14.99
CA ARG A 112 4.96 5.94 -15.87
C ARG A 112 3.84 5.13 -15.23
N ARG A 113 4.03 4.67 -13.99
CA ARG A 113 3.01 3.87 -13.27
C ARG A 113 1.67 4.59 -13.18
N VAL A 114 1.68 5.89 -12.88
CA VAL A 114 0.45 6.67 -12.72
C VAL A 114 -0.19 7.02 -14.06
N THR A 115 0.61 7.44 -15.06
CA THR A 115 0.12 7.99 -16.31
C THR A 115 -0.11 6.96 -17.42
N GLN A 116 0.48 5.76 -17.29
CA GLN A 116 0.40 4.72 -18.33
C GLN A 116 -0.10 3.38 -17.81
N ASP A 117 0.49 2.87 -16.72
CA ASP A 117 0.23 1.49 -16.28
C ASP A 117 -1.05 1.38 -15.45
N ASN A 118 -1.39 2.42 -14.66
CA ASN A 118 -2.58 2.41 -13.81
C ASN A 118 -3.86 2.65 -14.62
N GLN A 119 -4.89 1.85 -14.37
CA GLN A 119 -6.22 2.03 -14.98
C GLN A 119 -6.87 3.37 -14.59
N GLY A 120 -6.59 3.90 -13.40
CA GLY A 120 -7.04 5.21 -12.94
C GLY A 120 -6.50 6.42 -13.73
N LYS A 121 -5.60 6.20 -14.71
CA LYS A 121 -5.06 7.24 -15.61
C LYS A 121 -6.14 8.02 -16.38
N LYS A 122 -7.28 7.40 -16.64
CA LYS A 122 -8.40 8.01 -17.38
C LYS A 122 -9.32 8.87 -16.51
N THR A 123 -9.14 8.86 -15.18
CA THR A 123 -9.98 9.56 -14.24
C THR A 123 -9.30 10.82 -13.75
N ALA A 124 -9.86 12.00 -14.08
CA ALA A 124 -9.31 13.28 -13.64
C ALA A 124 -9.51 13.51 -12.13
N GLY A 125 -8.55 14.18 -11.50
CA GLY A 125 -8.73 14.84 -10.21
C GLY A 125 -9.52 16.15 -10.37
N ILE A 126 -9.35 17.07 -9.43
CA ILE A 126 -9.93 18.42 -9.56
C ILE A 126 -9.20 19.26 -10.62
N ASP A 127 -7.96 18.86 -10.95
CA ASP A 127 -7.13 19.45 -12.01
C ASP A 127 -7.67 19.22 -13.43
N GLY A 128 -8.68 18.39 -13.59
CA GLY A 128 -9.26 18.03 -14.89
C GLY A 128 -8.36 17.13 -15.76
N ILE A 129 -7.16 16.81 -15.32
CA ILE A 129 -6.16 16.07 -16.13
C ILE A 129 -6.52 14.58 -16.17
N LYS A 130 -6.93 14.10 -17.36
CA LYS A 130 -7.26 12.67 -17.61
C LYS A 130 -6.12 11.89 -18.24
N SER A 131 -5.25 12.57 -18.99
CA SER A 131 -4.10 11.94 -19.64
C SER A 131 -2.95 12.93 -19.71
N VAL A 132 -1.73 12.41 -19.74
CA VAL A 132 -0.50 13.20 -19.81
C VAL A 132 0.24 12.82 -21.07
N LYS A 133 0.55 13.80 -21.91
CA LYS A 133 1.32 13.59 -23.14
C LYS A 133 2.77 13.20 -22.80
N PRO A 134 3.48 12.46 -23.67
CA PRO A 134 4.86 12.04 -23.41
C PRO A 134 5.82 13.17 -23.05
N GLN A 135 5.69 14.33 -23.68
CA GLN A 135 6.48 15.54 -23.41
C GLN A 135 6.26 16.05 -21.98
N GLU A 136 4.99 16.08 -21.55
CA GLU A 136 4.59 16.53 -20.21
C GLU A 136 5.06 15.57 -19.12
N ARG A 137 5.27 14.28 -19.44
CA ARG A 137 5.73 13.27 -18.47
C ARG A 137 7.17 13.54 -17.99
N PHE A 138 8.06 14.00 -18.87
CA PHE A 138 9.42 14.39 -18.48
C PHE A 138 9.37 15.59 -17.53
N ALA A 139 8.62 16.64 -17.89
CA ALA A 139 8.43 17.81 -17.03
C ALA A 139 7.79 17.43 -15.68
N MET A 140 6.81 16.52 -15.70
CA MET A 140 6.19 16.00 -14.47
C MET A 140 7.21 15.25 -13.61
N ALA A 141 8.09 14.42 -14.20
CA ALA A 141 9.15 13.73 -13.47
C ALA A 141 10.11 14.71 -12.78
N ASP A 142 10.36 15.87 -13.39
CA ASP A 142 11.15 16.94 -12.76
C ASP A 142 10.37 17.67 -11.66
N THR A 143 9.10 17.94 -11.88
CA THR A 143 8.23 18.62 -10.91
C THR A 143 8.04 17.81 -9.63
N ILE A 144 7.97 16.48 -9.71
CA ILE A 144 7.84 15.62 -8.52
C ILE A 144 9.16 15.43 -7.75
N HIS A 145 10.24 16.12 -8.11
CA HIS A 145 11.47 16.07 -7.31
C HIS A 145 11.21 16.58 -5.88
N PRO A 146 11.64 15.85 -4.83
CA PRO A 146 11.28 16.18 -3.44
C PRO A 146 11.62 17.60 -3.01
N THR A 147 12.67 18.22 -3.55
CA THR A 147 13.04 19.61 -3.20
C THR A 147 11.99 20.63 -3.65
N ARG A 148 11.20 20.30 -4.66
CA ARG A 148 10.15 21.17 -5.22
C ARG A 148 8.79 21.02 -4.53
N TRP A 149 8.61 20.03 -3.63
CA TRP A 149 7.31 19.77 -2.99
C TRP A 149 6.78 20.91 -2.15
N LYS A 150 7.65 21.72 -1.54
CA LYS A 150 7.25 22.90 -0.76
C LYS A 150 6.62 24.01 -1.60
N GLN A 151 6.89 24.03 -2.91
CA GLN A 151 6.42 25.07 -3.83
C GLN A 151 4.99 24.83 -4.32
N HIS A 152 4.45 23.63 -4.12
CA HIS A 152 3.12 23.27 -4.60
C HIS A 152 2.25 22.89 -3.41
N ALA A 153 1.26 23.72 -3.11
CA ALA A 153 0.20 23.37 -2.17
C ALA A 153 -0.58 22.15 -2.70
N SER A 154 -0.87 21.21 -1.81
CA SER A 154 -1.71 20.07 -2.19
C SER A 154 -3.14 20.55 -2.41
N GLN A 155 -3.73 20.15 -3.53
CA GLN A 155 -5.11 20.45 -3.85
C GLN A 155 -6.03 19.37 -3.24
N PRO A 156 -7.31 19.69 -2.97
CA PRO A 156 -8.29 18.72 -2.50
C PRO A 156 -8.45 17.53 -3.44
N VAL A 157 -8.91 16.40 -2.91
CA VAL A 157 -9.28 15.26 -3.75
C VAL A 157 -10.69 15.44 -4.30
N ARG A 158 -10.91 15.04 -5.55
CA ARG A 158 -12.26 15.04 -6.16
C ARG A 158 -13.04 13.84 -5.67
N ARG A 159 -14.21 14.05 -5.08
CA ARG A 159 -15.14 12.99 -4.67
C ARG A 159 -15.86 12.40 -5.87
N VAL A 160 -15.83 11.08 -5.97
CA VAL A 160 -16.62 10.31 -6.93
C VAL A 160 -17.26 9.13 -6.20
N TRP A 161 -18.53 8.90 -6.46
CA TRP A 161 -19.29 7.80 -5.88
C TRP A 161 -19.32 6.62 -6.83
N ILE A 162 -18.92 5.43 -6.35
CA ILE A 162 -18.95 4.19 -7.15
C ILE A 162 -19.94 3.21 -6.51
N PRO A 163 -20.93 2.69 -7.27
CA PRO A 163 -21.87 1.72 -6.74
C PRO A 163 -21.13 0.45 -6.27
N LYS A 164 -21.54 -0.08 -5.11
CA LYS A 164 -21.09 -1.38 -4.63
C LYS A 164 -21.87 -2.48 -5.36
N PRO A 165 -21.20 -3.49 -5.95
CA PRO A 165 -21.91 -4.58 -6.60
C PRO A 165 -22.94 -5.24 -5.68
N GLY A 166 -24.18 -5.36 -6.12
CA GLY A 166 -25.25 -6.02 -5.37
C GLY A 166 -25.78 -5.28 -4.14
N LYS A 167 -25.39 -4.01 -3.92
CA LYS A 167 -25.87 -3.18 -2.79
C LYS A 167 -26.33 -1.79 -3.29
N ALA A 168 -27.33 -1.20 -2.63
CA ALA A 168 -27.76 0.17 -2.87
C ALA A 168 -26.71 1.22 -2.45
N GLU A 169 -25.76 0.84 -1.62
CA GLU A 169 -24.72 1.70 -1.10
C GLU A 169 -23.68 2.06 -2.16
N GLN A 170 -23.18 3.29 -2.07
CA GLN A 170 -22.07 3.76 -2.90
C GLN A 170 -20.78 3.87 -2.09
N ARG A 171 -19.64 3.60 -2.76
CA ARG A 171 -18.31 3.76 -2.18
C ARG A 171 -17.76 5.14 -2.52
N PRO A 172 -17.39 5.97 -1.53
CA PRO A 172 -16.82 7.29 -1.78
C PRO A 172 -15.34 7.17 -2.18
N LEU A 173 -15.01 7.54 -3.42
CA LEU A 173 -13.63 7.63 -3.88
C LEU A 173 -13.14 9.07 -3.87
N GLY A 174 -11.95 9.31 -3.32
CA GLY A 174 -11.26 10.58 -3.39
C GLY A 174 -10.12 10.51 -4.41
N ILE A 175 -10.24 11.22 -5.51
CA ILE A 175 -9.29 11.18 -6.62
C ILE A 175 -8.35 12.38 -6.53
N PRO A 176 -7.05 12.18 -6.18
CA PRO A 176 -6.09 13.26 -6.14
C PRO A 176 -5.75 13.80 -7.54
N PRO A 177 -5.25 15.04 -7.68
CA PRO A 177 -4.67 15.56 -8.91
C PRO A 177 -3.56 14.65 -9.45
N MET A 178 -3.34 14.70 -10.76
CA MET A 178 -2.37 13.81 -11.42
C MET A 178 -0.97 13.93 -10.84
N ILE A 179 -0.52 15.16 -10.58
CA ILE A 179 0.79 15.43 -9.98
C ILE A 179 0.92 14.85 -8.57
N GLU A 180 -0.13 14.93 -7.76
CA GLU A 180 -0.14 14.39 -6.40
C GLU A 180 -0.11 12.86 -6.41
N ARG A 181 -0.79 12.21 -7.37
CA ARG A 181 -0.68 10.75 -7.56
C ARG A 181 0.76 10.34 -7.88
N CYS A 182 1.47 11.10 -8.70
CA CYS A 182 2.87 10.83 -9.03
C CYS A 182 3.79 11.02 -7.80
N LYS A 183 3.58 12.08 -7.01
CA LYS A 183 4.31 12.28 -5.74
C LYS A 183 4.02 11.15 -4.74
N GLN A 184 2.76 10.75 -4.59
CA GLN A 184 2.35 9.63 -3.73
C GLN A 184 2.94 8.29 -4.21
N ALA A 185 3.00 8.04 -5.53
CA ALA A 185 3.63 6.86 -6.08
C ALA A 185 5.13 6.81 -5.77
N LEU A 186 5.82 7.94 -5.88
CA LEU A 186 7.24 8.06 -5.54
C LEU A 186 7.47 7.81 -4.05
N ALA A 187 6.66 8.41 -3.17
CA ALA A 187 6.72 8.20 -1.72
C ALA A 187 6.42 6.75 -1.34
N LYS A 188 5.40 6.14 -1.97
CA LYS A 188 5.07 4.73 -1.77
C LYS A 188 6.25 3.82 -2.13
N MET A 189 6.92 4.07 -3.26
CA MET A 189 8.10 3.29 -3.67
C MET A 189 9.24 3.33 -2.64
N ALA A 190 9.36 4.40 -1.87
CA ALA A 190 10.36 4.55 -0.81
C ALA A 190 9.94 3.87 0.50
N LEU A 191 8.71 4.09 0.96
CA LEU A 191 8.20 3.57 2.24
C LEU A 191 7.85 2.08 2.21
N GLU A 192 7.33 1.58 1.08
CA GLU A 192 6.84 0.21 0.98
C GLU A 192 7.88 -0.85 1.36
N PRO A 193 9.16 -0.77 0.93
CA PRO A 193 10.18 -1.75 1.33
C PRO A 193 10.53 -1.70 2.83
N GLU A 194 10.45 -0.53 3.47
CA GLU A 194 10.65 -0.39 4.90
C GLU A 194 9.56 -1.16 5.66
N TRP A 195 8.29 -0.94 5.27
CA TRP A 195 7.15 -1.51 5.96
C TRP A 195 6.94 -2.99 5.63
N GLU A 196 7.29 -3.43 4.42
CA GLU A 196 7.29 -4.87 4.08
C GLU A 196 8.23 -5.69 4.98
N ALA A 197 9.30 -5.08 5.50
CA ALA A 197 10.19 -5.71 6.46
C ALA A 197 9.60 -5.82 7.88
N LYS A 198 8.55 -5.03 8.19
CA LYS A 198 7.93 -4.94 9.52
C LYS A 198 6.57 -5.65 9.59
N PHE A 199 5.80 -5.65 8.50
CA PHE A 199 4.43 -6.18 8.49
C PHE A 199 4.34 -7.63 8.95
N GLU A 200 3.27 -7.92 9.67
CA GLU A 200 2.93 -9.26 10.13
C GLU A 200 2.88 -10.25 8.97
N PRO A 201 3.30 -11.51 9.19
CA PRO A 201 3.34 -12.52 8.13
C PRO A 201 1.95 -12.86 7.58
N ASN A 202 0.90 -12.79 8.39
CA ASN A 202 -0.47 -13.12 8.00
C ASN A 202 -1.30 -11.91 7.54
N SER A 203 -0.66 -10.82 7.17
CA SER A 203 -1.28 -9.66 6.51
C SER A 203 -1.03 -9.70 5.01
N TYR A 204 -2.09 -9.71 4.18
CA TYR A 204 -1.99 -10.02 2.75
C TYR A 204 -2.45 -8.87 1.83
N GLY A 205 -3.54 -8.19 2.15
CA GLY A 205 -4.12 -7.18 1.28
C GLY A 205 -3.20 -5.98 1.00
N PHE A 206 -3.23 -5.48 -0.24
CA PHE A 206 -2.45 -4.33 -0.72
C PHE A 206 -0.93 -4.44 -0.61
N ARG A 207 -0.41 -5.62 -0.40
CA ARG A 207 1.04 -5.88 -0.29
C ARG A 207 1.59 -6.49 -1.58
N PRO A 208 2.83 -6.10 -1.98
CA PRO A 208 3.46 -6.65 -3.18
C PRO A 208 3.73 -8.15 -3.05
N GLY A 209 3.43 -8.91 -4.11
CA GLY A 209 3.66 -10.34 -4.16
C GLY A 209 2.77 -11.19 -3.26
N ARG A 210 1.71 -10.62 -2.69
CA ARG A 210 0.71 -11.32 -1.88
C ARG A 210 -0.69 -11.19 -2.51
N SER A 211 -1.44 -12.27 -2.46
CA SER A 211 -2.77 -12.37 -3.07
C SER A 211 -3.82 -12.88 -2.09
N CYS A 212 -5.08 -12.85 -2.49
CA CYS A 212 -6.16 -13.48 -1.72
C CYS A 212 -6.01 -15.02 -1.67
N HIS A 213 -5.34 -15.61 -2.65
CA HIS A 213 -5.06 -17.06 -2.64
C HIS A 213 -4.08 -17.41 -1.52
N ASP A 214 -3.05 -16.58 -1.28
CA ASP A 214 -2.10 -16.80 -0.18
C ASP A 214 -2.80 -16.70 1.17
N ALA A 215 -3.72 -15.72 1.34
CA ALA A 215 -4.53 -15.60 2.55
C ALA A 215 -5.42 -16.82 2.78
N ARG A 216 -6.07 -17.34 1.70
CA ARG A 216 -6.88 -18.54 1.75
C ARG A 216 -6.05 -19.78 2.11
N GLU A 217 -4.87 -19.91 1.53
CA GLU A 217 -3.95 -21.00 1.86
C GLU A 217 -3.51 -20.94 3.32
N ALA A 218 -3.22 -19.76 3.85
CA ALA A 218 -2.90 -19.59 5.25
C ALA A 218 -4.06 -20.03 6.16
N ILE A 219 -5.30 -19.61 5.87
CA ILE A 219 -6.49 -20.03 6.62
C ILE A 219 -6.64 -21.55 6.55
N PHE A 220 -6.56 -22.15 5.36
CA PHE A 220 -6.65 -23.60 5.18
C PHE A 220 -5.61 -24.34 6.00
N ASN A 221 -4.36 -23.90 6.00
CA ASN A 221 -3.28 -24.52 6.77
C ASN A 221 -3.51 -24.41 8.28
N ILE A 222 -4.20 -23.37 8.76
CA ILE A 222 -4.52 -23.18 10.17
C ILE A 222 -5.64 -24.12 10.63
N ILE A 223 -6.69 -24.32 9.80
CA ILE A 223 -7.89 -25.07 10.21
C ILE A 223 -7.85 -26.55 9.87
N ARG A 224 -6.98 -27.00 8.94
CA ARG A 224 -6.98 -28.37 8.41
C ARG A 224 -6.69 -29.45 9.45
N SER A 225 -5.93 -29.15 10.51
CA SER A 225 -5.45 -30.15 11.47
C SER A 225 -6.30 -30.28 12.71
N LYS A 226 -6.99 -29.22 13.13
CA LYS A 226 -7.83 -29.18 14.34
C LYS A 226 -9.00 -28.22 14.13
N PRO A 227 -10.19 -28.54 14.69
CA PRO A 227 -11.32 -27.60 14.70
C PRO A 227 -10.93 -26.29 15.41
N LYS A 228 -11.36 -25.17 14.85
CA LYS A 228 -11.13 -23.84 15.43
C LYS A 228 -12.39 -22.99 15.33
N PHE A 229 -12.59 -22.12 16.32
CA PHE A 229 -13.58 -21.06 16.20
C PHE A 229 -13.02 -19.98 15.29
N VAL A 230 -13.87 -19.45 14.44
CA VAL A 230 -13.50 -18.40 13.48
C VAL A 230 -14.37 -17.18 13.73
N LEU A 231 -13.77 -16.08 14.13
CA LEU A 231 -14.40 -14.77 14.10
C LEU A 231 -14.12 -14.13 12.73
N ASP A 232 -15.17 -13.92 11.97
CA ASP A 232 -15.15 -13.18 10.70
C ASP A 232 -15.58 -11.74 10.96
N ALA A 233 -14.66 -10.81 10.77
CA ALA A 233 -14.89 -9.40 11.06
C ALA A 233 -14.42 -8.51 9.91
N ASP A 234 -15.15 -7.42 9.69
CA ASP A 234 -14.79 -6.35 8.76
C ASP A 234 -14.63 -5.03 9.51
N ILE A 235 -13.59 -4.28 9.20
CA ILE A 235 -13.32 -2.99 9.84
C ILE A 235 -14.17 -1.92 9.13
N LYS A 236 -15.28 -1.54 9.77
CA LYS A 236 -16.18 -0.53 9.24
C LYS A 236 -15.47 0.78 8.98
N GLY A 237 -15.46 1.22 7.70
CA GLY A 237 -14.85 2.48 7.31
C GLY A 237 -13.35 2.54 7.60
N ALA A 238 -12.60 1.46 7.35
CA ALA A 238 -11.17 1.36 7.68
C ALA A 238 -10.33 2.53 7.16
N PHE A 239 -10.61 3.03 5.95
CA PHE A 239 -9.93 4.18 5.40
C PHE A 239 -10.37 5.51 6.03
N ASP A 240 -11.64 5.62 6.41
CA ASP A 240 -12.24 6.89 6.84
C ASP A 240 -12.01 7.17 8.34
N ASN A 241 -11.77 6.11 9.14
CA ASN A 241 -11.65 6.20 10.60
C ASN A 241 -10.21 6.17 11.13
N ILE A 242 -9.19 6.20 10.26
CA ILE A 242 -7.79 6.23 10.70
C ILE A 242 -7.49 7.55 11.40
N CYS A 243 -7.01 7.49 12.64
CA CYS A 243 -6.47 8.64 13.33
C CYS A 243 -5.17 9.10 12.66
N GLN A 244 -5.20 10.25 11.98
CA GLN A 244 -4.07 10.76 11.19
C GLN A 244 -2.83 11.01 12.04
N GLU A 245 -3.01 11.50 13.27
CA GLU A 245 -1.90 11.78 14.17
C GLU A 245 -1.20 10.50 14.65
N LYS A 246 -1.97 9.50 15.09
CA LYS A 246 -1.43 8.18 15.46
C LYS A 246 -0.72 7.51 14.28
N LEU A 247 -1.28 7.60 13.07
CA LEU A 247 -0.65 7.09 11.86
C LEU A 247 0.70 7.78 11.58
N LEU A 248 0.75 9.13 11.64
CA LEU A 248 1.97 9.90 11.41
C LEU A 248 3.05 9.62 12.47
N ASN A 249 2.66 9.37 13.71
CA ASN A 249 3.58 8.98 14.77
C ASN A 249 4.11 7.55 14.56
N LYS A 250 3.27 6.64 14.13
CA LYS A 250 3.63 5.24 13.84
C LYS A 250 4.57 5.12 12.63
N LEU A 251 4.41 5.97 11.62
CA LEU A 251 5.26 5.98 10.43
C LEU A 251 6.74 6.23 10.74
N GLN A 252 7.07 7.03 11.75
CA GLN A 252 8.44 7.36 12.19
C GLN A 252 9.40 7.73 11.04
N THR A 253 8.87 8.34 9.97
CA THR A 253 9.67 8.73 8.81
C THR A 253 10.30 10.11 8.99
N TYR A 254 11.24 10.49 8.12
CA TYR A 254 11.93 11.77 8.21
C TYR A 254 10.99 12.97 7.96
N PRO A 255 11.32 14.16 8.52
CA PRO A 255 10.38 15.28 8.61
C PRO A 255 9.76 15.72 7.29
N GLN A 256 10.54 15.74 6.20
CA GLN A 256 10.04 16.17 4.88
C GLN A 256 8.94 15.24 4.37
N LEU A 257 9.13 13.92 4.47
CA LEU A 257 8.16 12.94 4.00
C LEU A 257 6.94 12.89 4.93
N ARG A 258 7.18 12.98 6.25
CA ARG A 258 6.10 13.10 7.25
C ARG A 258 5.20 14.29 6.96
N ASN A 259 5.78 15.44 6.64
CA ASN A 259 5.01 16.65 6.30
C ASN A 259 4.22 16.47 5.00
N ALA A 260 4.80 15.87 3.96
CA ALA A 260 4.10 15.60 2.72
C ALA A 260 2.89 14.68 2.94
N ILE A 261 3.05 13.60 3.70
CA ILE A 261 1.95 12.69 4.05
C ILE A 261 0.88 13.44 4.85
N LYS A 262 1.26 14.26 5.84
CA LYS A 262 0.33 15.09 6.60
C LYS A 262 -0.49 16.02 5.69
N ILE A 263 0.14 16.64 4.71
CA ILE A 263 -0.53 17.51 3.73
C ILE A 263 -1.53 16.69 2.89
N TRP A 264 -1.18 15.49 2.43
CA TRP A 264 -2.11 14.63 1.67
C TRP A 264 -3.29 14.15 2.50
N LEU A 265 -3.07 13.82 3.77
CA LEU A 265 -4.14 13.39 4.68
C LEU A 265 -5.13 14.54 4.94
N ARG A 266 -4.64 15.77 4.99
CA ARG A 266 -5.43 17.00 5.26
C ARG A 266 -5.85 17.77 4.00
N ALA A 267 -5.65 17.20 2.82
CA ALA A 267 -5.93 17.90 1.57
C ALA A 267 -7.40 18.32 1.40
N GLY A 268 -8.31 17.69 2.14
CA GLY A 268 -9.74 17.91 2.02
C GLY A 268 -10.34 17.23 0.78
N VAL A 269 -11.65 17.35 0.66
CA VAL A 269 -12.45 16.72 -0.38
C VAL A 269 -13.28 17.80 -1.07
N MET A 270 -13.31 17.75 -2.39
CA MET A 270 -14.20 18.56 -3.23
C MET A 270 -15.30 17.67 -3.80
N ALA A 271 -16.56 17.94 -3.44
CA ALA A 271 -17.74 17.25 -3.93
C ALA A 271 -18.75 18.26 -4.45
N ASN A 272 -19.20 18.12 -5.69
CA ASN A 272 -20.21 19.01 -6.32
C ASN A 272 -19.90 20.52 -6.21
N GLY A 273 -18.61 20.88 -6.21
CA GLY A 273 -18.18 22.28 -6.06
C GLY A 273 -17.99 22.75 -4.61
N GLU A 274 -18.34 21.94 -3.62
CA GLU A 274 -18.19 22.25 -2.20
C GLU A 274 -16.93 21.59 -1.63
N PHE A 275 -16.19 22.36 -0.81
CA PHE A 275 -15.00 21.89 -0.10
C PHE A 275 -15.36 21.41 1.29
N SER A 276 -14.87 20.23 1.64
CA SER A 276 -14.95 19.68 3.01
C SER A 276 -13.56 19.35 3.52
N PRO A 277 -13.17 19.83 4.71
CA PRO A 277 -11.89 19.46 5.31
C PRO A 277 -11.86 17.98 5.69
N THR A 278 -10.65 17.41 5.77
CA THR A 278 -10.44 16.02 6.21
C THR A 278 -9.65 16.02 7.51
N GLU A 279 -10.28 15.65 8.61
CA GLU A 279 -9.66 15.59 9.94
C GLU A 279 -9.23 14.17 10.32
N MET A 280 -9.92 13.18 9.80
CA MET A 280 -9.66 11.75 10.02
C MET A 280 -9.51 11.01 8.69
N GLY A 281 -8.99 9.80 8.77
CA GLY A 281 -8.92 8.91 7.63
C GLY A 281 -7.80 9.23 6.63
N THR A 282 -7.79 8.43 5.59
CA THR A 282 -6.94 8.62 4.40
C THR A 282 -7.82 8.55 3.15
N PRO A 283 -7.62 9.43 2.15
CA PRO A 283 -8.47 9.45 0.97
C PRO A 283 -8.56 8.09 0.28
N GLN A 284 -9.75 7.48 0.25
CA GLN A 284 -9.97 6.23 -0.48
C GLN A 284 -9.82 6.50 -1.99
N GLY A 285 -8.73 6.00 -2.58
CA GLY A 285 -8.34 6.26 -3.99
C GLY A 285 -7.00 6.99 -4.14
N GLY A 286 -6.38 7.44 -3.05
CA GLY A 286 -4.99 7.88 -3.05
C GLY A 286 -4.03 6.71 -3.32
N VAL A 287 -2.97 6.95 -4.09
CA VAL A 287 -2.00 5.90 -4.48
C VAL A 287 -1.27 5.33 -3.27
N ILE A 288 -1.02 6.14 -2.24
CA ILE A 288 -0.33 5.72 -1.01
C ILE A 288 -1.29 5.20 0.06
N SER A 289 -2.60 5.50 -0.03
CA SER A 289 -3.58 5.20 1.01
C SER A 289 -3.65 3.72 1.43
N PRO A 290 -3.56 2.73 0.51
CA PRO A 290 -3.53 1.32 0.90
C PRO A 290 -2.32 0.95 1.77
N LEU A 291 -1.15 1.52 1.50
CA LEU A 291 0.03 1.33 2.33
C LEU A 291 -0.17 1.96 3.71
N LEU A 292 -0.70 3.19 3.76
CA LEU A 292 -0.96 3.90 5.02
C LEU A 292 -1.97 3.16 5.90
N MET A 293 -3.00 2.56 5.31
CA MET A 293 -3.95 1.71 6.02
C MET A 293 -3.25 0.48 6.62
N ASN A 294 -2.42 -0.22 5.84
CA ASN A 294 -1.67 -1.34 6.36
C ASN A 294 -0.73 -0.94 7.51
N VAL A 295 -0.11 0.25 7.43
CA VAL A 295 0.70 0.80 8.53
C VAL A 295 -0.17 1.08 9.76
N ALA A 296 -1.35 1.67 9.60
CA ALA A 296 -2.27 1.94 10.70
C ALA A 296 -2.67 0.65 11.44
N LEU A 297 -3.00 -0.40 10.69
CA LEU A 297 -3.46 -1.69 11.20
C LEU A 297 -2.32 -2.64 11.62
N HIS A 298 -1.07 -2.34 11.32
CA HIS A 298 0.09 -3.12 11.78
C HIS A 298 0.14 -3.15 13.30
N GLY A 299 0.51 -4.30 13.90
CA GLY A 299 0.50 -4.53 15.36
C GLY A 299 -0.83 -5.13 15.87
N MET A 300 -1.82 -5.33 14.99
CA MET A 300 -3.11 -5.91 15.36
C MET A 300 -2.96 -7.36 15.85
N GLU A 301 -2.13 -8.15 15.21
CA GLU A 301 -1.82 -9.53 15.63
C GLU A 301 -1.17 -9.57 17.01
N GLN A 302 -0.23 -8.64 17.26
CA GLN A 302 0.40 -8.51 18.57
C GLN A 302 -0.62 -8.13 19.64
N ALA A 303 -1.45 -7.11 19.41
CA ALA A 303 -2.47 -6.64 20.36
C ALA A 303 -3.47 -7.74 20.76
N ILE A 304 -3.84 -8.60 19.79
CA ILE A 304 -4.74 -9.74 20.06
C ILE A 304 -4.05 -10.82 20.91
N THR A 305 -2.75 -11.00 20.75
CA THR A 305 -1.98 -12.06 21.42
C THR A 305 -1.40 -11.66 22.76
N GLU A 306 -1.30 -10.36 23.08
CA GLU A 306 -0.71 -9.84 24.33
C GLU A 306 -1.42 -10.35 25.61
N GLY A 307 -2.73 -10.58 25.56
CA GLY A 307 -3.51 -11.10 26.69
C GLY A 307 -3.41 -12.62 26.93
N TYR A 308 -2.67 -13.36 26.07
CA TYR A 308 -2.53 -14.81 26.24
C TYR A 308 -1.23 -15.14 26.95
N SER A 309 -1.34 -15.59 28.22
CA SER A 309 -0.20 -16.00 29.04
C SER A 309 0.56 -17.20 28.44
N LYS A 310 1.88 -17.21 28.62
CA LYS A 310 2.74 -18.35 28.22
C LYS A 310 2.44 -19.64 28.99
N SER A 311 1.79 -19.53 30.13
CA SER A 311 1.52 -20.67 31.04
C SER A 311 0.35 -21.55 30.63
N HIS A 312 -0.54 -21.05 29.80
CA HIS A 312 -1.63 -21.87 29.27
C HIS A 312 -1.20 -22.46 27.94
N ALA A 313 -1.16 -23.78 27.85
CA ALA A 313 -0.93 -24.52 26.62
C ALA A 313 -2.06 -24.31 25.56
N VAL A 314 -2.93 -23.37 25.78
CA VAL A 314 -3.97 -22.90 24.85
C VAL A 314 -3.24 -22.20 23.69
N GLU A 315 -3.41 -22.76 22.53
CA GLU A 315 -2.82 -22.21 21.32
C GLU A 315 -3.22 -20.72 21.17
N LYS A 316 -2.24 -19.87 20.98
CA LYS A 316 -2.47 -18.45 20.73
C LYS A 316 -3.41 -18.26 19.54
N PRO A 317 -4.32 -17.29 19.60
CA PRO A 317 -5.15 -16.96 18.46
C PRO A 317 -4.29 -16.53 17.28
N LEU A 318 -4.69 -16.91 16.09
CA LEU A 318 -4.04 -16.55 14.85
C LEU A 318 -4.91 -15.55 14.09
N LEU A 319 -4.31 -14.47 13.62
CA LEU A 319 -4.96 -13.45 12.84
C LEU A 319 -4.55 -13.58 11.37
N VAL A 320 -5.52 -13.70 10.47
CA VAL A 320 -5.30 -13.58 9.03
C VAL A 320 -6.05 -12.35 8.54
N ARG A 321 -5.34 -11.39 7.96
CA ARG A 321 -5.91 -10.13 7.52
C ARG A 321 -5.69 -9.92 6.01
N TYR A 322 -6.77 -9.59 5.32
CA TYR A 322 -6.73 -9.16 3.93
C TYR A 322 -7.31 -7.75 3.82
N ALA A 323 -6.46 -6.73 3.79
CA ALA A 323 -6.85 -5.31 3.86
C ALA A 323 -7.62 -4.99 5.16
N ASP A 324 -8.91 -4.66 5.05
CA ASP A 324 -9.88 -4.42 6.11
C ASP A 324 -10.64 -5.67 6.57
N ASP A 325 -10.65 -6.75 5.75
CA ASP A 325 -11.22 -8.05 6.14
C ASP A 325 -10.29 -8.80 7.11
N VAL A 326 -10.83 -9.23 8.22
CA VAL A 326 -10.09 -9.88 9.32
C VAL A 326 -10.70 -11.24 9.65
N ARG A 327 -9.87 -12.28 9.70
CA ARG A 327 -10.21 -13.60 10.21
C ARG A 327 -9.38 -13.89 11.45
N HIS A 328 -10.05 -13.98 12.58
CA HIS A 328 -9.46 -14.36 13.85
C HIS A 328 -9.80 -15.83 14.16
N LEU A 329 -8.79 -16.66 14.34
CA LEU A 329 -8.90 -18.10 14.48
C LEU A 329 -8.37 -18.53 15.86
N THR A 330 -9.22 -19.10 16.69
CA THR A 330 -8.88 -19.51 18.06
C THR A 330 -9.47 -20.87 18.39
N HIS A 331 -8.89 -21.58 19.36
CA HIS A 331 -9.42 -22.82 19.92
C HIS A 331 -10.47 -22.59 21.02
N CYS A 332 -10.56 -21.40 21.60
CA CYS A 332 -11.46 -21.09 22.69
C CYS A 332 -12.10 -19.73 22.48
N LEU A 333 -13.43 -19.68 22.61
CA LEU A 333 -14.16 -18.42 22.74
C LEU A 333 -14.05 -17.98 24.21
N ILE A 334 -13.16 -17.08 24.54
CA ILE A 334 -13.21 -16.33 25.78
C ILE A 334 -14.07 -15.10 25.50
N PRO A 335 -15.23 -14.94 26.15
CA PRO A 335 -16.05 -13.75 25.99
C PRO A 335 -15.25 -12.50 26.34
N LEU A 336 -15.32 -11.48 25.51
CA LEU A 336 -14.62 -10.20 25.74
C LEU A 336 -15.07 -9.48 27.01
N GLU A 337 -16.22 -9.85 27.55
CA GLU A 337 -16.79 -9.30 28.79
C GLU A 337 -16.05 -9.74 30.06
N GLU A 338 -15.49 -10.95 30.11
CA GLU A 338 -14.73 -11.41 31.28
C GLU A 338 -13.36 -10.74 31.47
N ARG A 339 -12.86 -10.05 30.45
CA ARG A 339 -11.59 -9.31 30.56
C ARG A 339 -11.72 -7.97 31.29
N ARG A 340 -12.89 -7.33 31.26
CA ARG A 340 -13.12 -6.08 32.01
C ARG A 340 -13.25 -6.28 33.50
N SER A 341 -13.79 -7.41 33.92
CA SER A 341 -13.96 -7.73 35.35
C SER A 341 -12.65 -8.08 36.06
N SER A 342 -11.60 -8.52 35.35
CA SER A 342 -10.29 -8.82 35.96
C SER A 342 -9.40 -7.59 36.15
N GLU A 343 -9.64 -6.50 35.43
CA GLU A 343 -8.91 -5.24 35.60
C GLU A 343 -9.53 -4.34 36.68
N GLU A 344 -10.85 -4.45 36.92
CA GLU A 344 -11.52 -3.69 38.00
C GLU A 344 -11.28 -4.26 39.38
N THR A 345 -10.89 -5.54 39.53
CA THR A 345 -10.63 -6.17 40.81
C THR A 345 -9.26 -5.84 41.42
N THR A 346 -8.36 -5.17 40.70
CA THR A 346 -7.04 -4.75 41.19
C THR A 346 -6.98 -3.30 41.68
N SER A 347 -8.08 -2.55 41.62
CA SER A 347 -8.20 -1.20 42.22
C SER A 347 -8.96 -1.20 43.56
N GLY A 348 -8.85 -2.30 44.31
CA GLY A 348 -9.39 -2.42 45.65
C GLY A 348 -8.59 -1.59 46.64
N SER A 349 -9.22 -0.53 47.10
CA SER A 349 -9.10 0.15 48.41
C SER A 349 -7.80 -0.05 49.21
N LEU A 350 -6.95 0.96 49.17
CA LEU A 350 -6.08 1.30 50.29
C LEU A 350 -6.90 2.20 51.24
N ASP A 351 -7.65 1.60 52.14
CA ASP A 351 -8.16 2.26 53.34
C ASP A 351 -6.97 2.57 54.25
N LEU A 352 -6.64 3.84 54.39
CA LEU A 352 -5.76 4.34 55.44
C LEU A 352 -6.59 4.47 56.72
N PRO A 353 -6.12 4.00 57.88
CA PRO A 353 -6.83 4.21 59.13
C PRO A 353 -6.68 5.67 59.56
N GLU A 354 -7.81 6.31 59.83
CA GLU A 354 -7.87 7.58 60.55
C GLU A 354 -7.34 7.36 61.98
N GLY A 355 -6.25 8.05 62.34
CA GLY A 355 -5.71 8.14 63.67
C GLY A 355 -6.47 9.18 64.48
N GLU A 356 -7.05 8.72 65.58
CA GLU A 356 -7.61 9.54 66.64
C GLU A 356 -6.52 10.33 67.36
N SER A 357 -6.91 11.50 67.78
CA SER A 357 -6.58 12.44 68.84
C SER A 357 -5.89 13.70 68.50
#